data_36ca933ac77e451536408702000334cf
#
_entry.id   36ca933ac77e451536408702000334cf
#
_cell.length_a   1.000
_cell.length_b   1.000
_cell.length_c   1.000
_cell.angle_alpha   90.00
_cell.angle_beta   90.00
_cell.angle_gamma   90.00
#
_symmetry.space_group_name_H-M   'P 1'
#
loop_
_entity.id
_entity.type
_entity.pdbx_description
1 polymer ?
#
loop_
_entity_poly.entity_id
_entity_poly.type
_entity_poly.pdbx_seq_one_letter_code
_entity_poly.pdbx_strand_id
1 'polypeptide(L)'
;MTKFEAKRIYEDLSNDDGYRVLVDKLWPRGVSKEKANLDEWCKEVAPSNELRTWFSHDPNKFLEFKEKYLEELRNNKDLKEILSRWNKKDKVILLYGTRNKDCNQAVVLLEYIKQVV
;
A
#
# COMPACT_ATOMS: atom_id res chain seq x y z
N MET A 1 8.58 -16.74 7.51
CA MET A 1 7.30 -16.02 7.39
C MET A 1 7.55 -14.54 7.18
N THR A 2 6.98 -13.95 6.16
CA THR A 2 7.21 -12.54 5.84
C THR A 2 6.45 -11.63 6.79
N LYS A 3 7.11 -10.61 7.29
CA LYS A 3 6.50 -9.58 8.12
C LYS A 3 6.05 -8.43 7.22
N PHE A 4 4.80 -8.02 7.32
CA PHE A 4 4.25 -6.91 6.56
C PHE A 4 3.91 -5.75 7.47
N GLU A 5 4.33 -4.54 7.09
CA GLU A 5 4.04 -3.32 7.83
C GLU A 5 3.65 -2.22 6.85
N ALA A 6 2.94 -1.21 7.32
CA ALA A 6 2.63 -0.01 6.55
C ALA A 6 3.33 1.18 7.18
N LYS A 7 3.86 2.07 6.34
CA LYS A 7 4.62 3.22 6.80
C LYS A 7 4.43 4.38 5.84
N ARG A 8 4.36 5.59 6.36
CA ARG A 8 4.27 6.77 5.52
C ARG A 8 5.62 7.02 4.85
N ILE A 9 5.62 7.29 3.53
CA ILE A 9 6.87 7.42 2.76
C ILE A 9 7.73 8.60 3.23
N TYR A 10 7.12 9.58 3.90
CA TYR A 10 7.83 10.74 4.42
C TYR A 10 8.57 10.46 5.72
N GLU A 11 8.35 9.32 6.33
CA GLU A 11 9.09 8.96 7.56
C GLU A 11 10.51 8.53 7.21
N ASP A 12 11.44 8.80 8.12
CA ASP A 12 12.84 8.48 7.90
C ASP A 12 13.06 6.97 7.77
N LEU A 13 14.08 6.62 7.00
CA LEU A 13 14.51 5.23 6.88
C LEU A 13 15.00 4.72 8.23
N SER A 14 14.69 3.48 8.53
CA SER A 14 15.24 2.82 9.69
C SER A 14 16.05 1.60 9.25
N ASN A 15 16.95 1.15 10.12
CA ASN A 15 17.78 -0.02 9.83
C ASN A 15 16.95 -1.30 9.71
N ASP A 16 15.72 -1.27 10.22
CA ASP A 16 14.82 -2.43 10.21
C ASP A 16 13.89 -2.45 9.01
N ASP A 17 13.98 -1.45 8.12
CA ASP A 17 13.18 -1.45 6.91
C ASP A 17 13.59 -2.62 6.02
N GLY A 18 12.59 -3.29 5.47
CA GLY A 18 12.82 -4.41 4.57
C GLY A 18 12.66 -4.01 3.12
N TYR A 19 11.93 -4.83 2.37
CA TYR A 19 11.62 -4.57 0.97
C TYR A 19 10.59 -3.43 0.90
N ARG A 20 10.98 -2.31 0.33
CA ARG A 20 10.16 -1.08 0.34
C ARG A 20 9.34 -0.98 -0.93
N VAL A 21 8.01 -1.02 -0.78
CA VAL A 21 7.06 -0.99 -1.89
C VAL A 21 6.13 0.20 -1.77
N LEU A 22 6.12 1.08 -2.77
CA LEU A 22 5.13 2.15 -2.82
C LEU A 22 3.83 1.58 -3.39
N VAL A 23 2.73 1.72 -2.63
CA VAL A 23 1.42 1.19 -3.02
C VAL A 23 0.43 2.28 -3.43
N ASP A 24 0.92 3.49 -3.69
CA ASP A 24 0.12 4.59 -4.23
C ASP A 24 0.09 4.55 -5.75
N LYS A 25 -1.00 5.03 -6.33
CA LYS A 25 -1.16 5.12 -7.78
C LYS A 25 -0.27 6.21 -8.37
N LEU A 26 -0.08 7.30 -7.61
CA LEU A 26 0.68 8.47 -8.04
C LEU A 26 1.94 8.62 -7.20
N TRP A 27 2.98 9.22 -7.79
CA TRP A 27 4.21 9.49 -7.07
C TRP A 27 3.96 10.56 -6.00
N PRO A 28 4.42 10.34 -4.76
CA PRO A 28 4.21 11.31 -3.68
C PRO A 28 4.90 12.64 -3.96
N ARG A 29 4.21 13.72 -3.66
CA ARG A 29 4.71 15.07 -3.91
C ARG A 29 5.91 15.37 -3.02
N GLY A 30 6.95 15.96 -3.62
CA GLY A 30 8.13 16.41 -2.88
C GLY A 30 9.10 15.31 -2.47
N VAL A 31 8.88 14.09 -2.93
CA VAL A 31 9.77 12.96 -2.61
C VAL A 31 10.63 12.64 -3.82
N SER A 32 11.96 12.71 -3.66
CA SER A 32 12.88 12.30 -4.71
C SER A 32 13.00 10.78 -4.73
N LYS A 33 13.46 10.23 -5.84
CA LYS A 33 13.70 8.79 -5.94
C LYS A 33 14.73 8.33 -4.91
N GLU A 34 15.73 9.15 -4.67
CA GLU A 34 16.78 8.84 -3.69
C GLU A 34 16.22 8.76 -2.27
N LYS A 35 15.38 9.74 -1.91
CA LYS A 35 14.75 9.77 -0.59
C LYS A 35 13.76 8.62 -0.39
N ALA A 36 13.01 8.30 -1.44
CA ALA A 36 12.04 7.21 -1.37
C ALA A 36 12.73 5.88 -1.16
N ASN A 37 13.89 5.69 -1.77
CA ASN A 37 14.68 4.47 -1.67
C ASN A 37 13.81 3.23 -1.82
N LEU A 38 13.05 3.18 -2.93
CA LEU A 38 12.12 2.09 -3.19
C LEU A 38 12.82 0.89 -3.79
N ASP A 39 12.36 -0.29 -3.40
CA ASP A 39 12.67 -1.52 -4.11
C ASP A 39 11.66 -1.77 -5.21
N GLU A 40 10.44 -1.26 -5.04
CA GLU A 40 9.38 -1.46 -6.03
C GLU A 40 8.32 -0.37 -5.91
N TRP A 41 7.74 0.03 -7.05
CA TRP A 41 6.52 0.86 -7.08
C TRP A 41 5.43 0.01 -7.71
N CYS A 42 4.51 -0.48 -6.90
CA CYS A 42 3.50 -1.43 -7.35
C CYS A 42 2.14 -0.75 -7.51
N LYS A 43 1.92 -0.17 -8.68
CA LYS A 43 0.65 0.50 -9.00
C LYS A 43 -0.50 -0.50 -9.09
N GLU A 44 -0.20 -1.75 -9.39
CA GLU A 44 -1.18 -2.81 -9.62
C GLU A 44 -2.01 -3.13 -8.38
N VAL A 45 -1.50 -2.83 -7.18
CA VAL A 45 -2.23 -3.10 -5.94
C VAL A 45 -2.97 -1.86 -5.42
N ALA A 46 -2.78 -0.69 -6.07
CA ALA A 46 -3.47 0.53 -5.66
C ALA A 46 -4.94 0.48 -6.03
N PRO A 47 -5.80 1.26 -5.33
CA PRO A 47 -7.21 1.36 -5.72
C PRO A 47 -7.36 1.95 -7.13
N SER A 48 -8.46 1.61 -7.79
CA SER A 48 -8.76 2.19 -9.10
C SER A 48 -8.82 3.72 -9.05
N ASN A 49 -8.63 4.36 -10.20
CA ASN A 49 -8.74 5.82 -10.29
C ASN A 49 -10.13 6.30 -9.86
N GLU A 50 -11.17 5.56 -10.23
CA GLU A 50 -12.55 5.90 -9.87
C GLU A 50 -12.75 5.86 -8.36
N LEU A 51 -12.29 4.78 -7.70
CA LEU A 51 -12.43 4.63 -6.28
C LEU A 51 -11.60 5.67 -5.52
N ARG A 52 -10.38 5.91 -5.98
CA ARG A 52 -9.48 6.90 -5.36
C ARG A 52 -10.08 8.30 -5.44
N THR A 53 -10.63 8.68 -6.59
CA THR A 53 -11.25 9.98 -6.79
C THR A 53 -12.50 10.13 -5.92
N TRP A 54 -13.33 9.09 -5.88
CA TRP A 54 -14.54 9.10 -5.04
C TRP A 54 -14.20 9.25 -3.57
N PHE A 55 -13.19 8.53 -3.09
CA PHE A 55 -12.77 8.58 -1.68
C PHE A 55 -12.21 9.94 -1.31
N SER A 56 -11.33 10.48 -2.15
CA SER A 56 -10.71 11.82 -2.00
C SER A 56 -10.21 12.10 -0.58
N HIS A 57 -9.64 11.09 0.09
CA HIS A 57 -9.07 11.19 1.44
C HIS A 57 -10.09 11.63 2.51
N ASP A 58 -11.38 11.42 2.26
CA ASP A 58 -12.43 11.79 3.22
C ASP A 58 -12.61 10.66 4.25
N PRO A 59 -12.25 10.89 5.54
CA PRO A 59 -12.36 9.83 6.54
C PRO A 59 -13.80 9.34 6.75
N ASN A 60 -14.80 10.18 6.45
CA ASN A 60 -16.21 9.78 6.57
C ASN A 60 -16.61 8.73 5.54
N LYS A 61 -15.84 8.61 4.47
CA LYS A 61 -16.07 7.63 3.41
C LYS A 61 -15.22 6.38 3.59
N PHE A 62 -14.39 6.30 4.62
CA PHE A 62 -13.39 5.26 4.73
C PHE A 62 -13.98 3.86 4.81
N LEU A 63 -15.04 3.65 5.58
CA LEU A 63 -15.64 2.32 5.71
C LEU A 63 -16.16 1.80 4.36
N GLU A 64 -16.81 2.67 3.60
CA GLU A 64 -17.30 2.30 2.27
C GLU A 64 -16.14 2.12 1.30
N PHE A 65 -15.14 2.99 1.38
CA PHE A 65 -13.92 2.85 0.59
C PHE A 65 -13.26 1.48 0.84
N LYS A 66 -13.14 1.11 2.10
CA LYS A 66 -12.54 -0.16 2.49
C LYS A 66 -13.26 -1.35 1.85
N GLU A 67 -14.58 -1.36 1.91
CA GLU A 67 -15.36 -2.46 1.32
C GLU A 67 -15.16 -2.53 -0.20
N LYS A 68 -15.17 -1.38 -0.86
CA LYS A 68 -14.99 -1.32 -2.32
C LYS A 68 -13.58 -1.72 -2.73
N TYR A 69 -12.59 -1.29 -1.97
CA TYR A 69 -11.20 -1.64 -2.26
C TYR A 69 -10.92 -3.12 -2.01
N LEU A 70 -11.48 -3.68 -0.94
CA LEU A 70 -11.37 -5.12 -0.69
C LEU A 70 -11.94 -5.93 -1.85
N GLU A 71 -13.05 -5.48 -2.42
CA GLU A 71 -13.63 -6.14 -3.59
C GLU A 71 -12.69 -6.04 -4.79
N GLU A 72 -12.09 -4.87 -5.01
CA GLU A 72 -11.10 -4.73 -6.08
C GLU A 72 -9.91 -5.67 -5.89
N LEU A 73 -9.44 -5.80 -4.65
CA LEU A 73 -8.32 -6.69 -4.35
C LEU A 73 -8.69 -8.15 -4.61
N ARG A 74 -9.89 -8.57 -4.23
CA ARG A 74 -10.34 -9.94 -4.47
C ARG A 74 -10.44 -10.27 -5.97
N ASN A 75 -10.74 -9.27 -6.79
CA ASN A 75 -10.88 -9.43 -8.23
C ASN A 75 -9.60 -9.11 -9.01
N ASN A 76 -8.53 -8.74 -8.31
CA ASN A 76 -7.27 -8.38 -8.94
C ASN A 76 -6.51 -9.64 -9.38
N LYS A 77 -6.41 -9.84 -10.69
CA LYS A 77 -5.78 -11.03 -11.28
C LYS A 77 -4.29 -11.13 -10.99
N ASP A 78 -3.63 -10.00 -10.79
CA ASP A 78 -2.18 -9.98 -10.58
C ASP A 78 -1.78 -10.12 -9.13
N LEU A 79 -2.73 -9.96 -8.20
CA LEU A 79 -2.42 -9.87 -6.78
C LEU A 79 -1.79 -11.15 -6.23
N LYS A 80 -2.28 -12.30 -6.65
CA LYS A 80 -1.77 -13.58 -6.15
C LYS A 80 -0.28 -13.74 -6.47
N GLU A 81 0.11 -13.40 -7.68
CA GLU A 81 1.53 -13.48 -8.10
C GLU A 81 2.37 -12.44 -7.37
N ILE A 82 1.83 -11.23 -7.21
CA ILE A 82 2.53 -10.16 -6.50
C ILE A 82 2.78 -10.57 -5.05
N LEU A 83 1.76 -11.06 -4.36
CA LEU A 83 1.90 -11.49 -2.97
C LEU A 83 2.83 -12.68 -2.82
N SER A 84 2.82 -13.59 -3.79
CA SER A 84 3.76 -14.71 -3.80
C SER A 84 5.20 -14.23 -3.86
N ARG A 85 5.45 -13.22 -4.69
CA ARG A 85 6.78 -12.59 -4.82
C ARG A 85 7.21 -11.93 -3.51
N TRP A 86 6.30 -11.15 -2.91
CA TRP A 86 6.60 -10.44 -1.65
C TRP A 86 6.80 -11.42 -0.50
N ASN A 87 6.07 -12.51 -0.50
CA ASN A 87 6.13 -13.49 0.60
C ASN A 87 7.44 -14.28 0.64
N LYS A 88 8.32 -14.04 -0.32
CA LYS A 88 9.68 -14.59 -0.31
C LYS A 88 10.67 -13.70 0.42
N LYS A 89 10.24 -12.51 0.82
CA LYS A 89 11.09 -11.56 1.55
C LYS A 89 10.92 -11.77 3.05
N ASP A 90 11.89 -11.34 3.83
CA ASP A 90 11.80 -11.41 5.28
C ASP A 90 10.82 -10.39 5.82
N LYS A 91 10.82 -9.19 5.22
CA LYS A 91 9.98 -8.08 5.66
C LYS A 91 9.62 -7.20 4.46
N VAL A 92 8.36 -6.81 4.38
CA VAL A 92 7.85 -5.91 3.33
C VAL A 92 7.20 -4.70 3.98
N ILE A 93 7.61 -3.51 3.54
CA ILE A 93 7.07 -2.24 4.03
C ILE A 93 6.19 -1.65 2.93
N LEU A 94 4.90 -1.50 3.22
CA LEU A 94 3.95 -0.87 2.31
C LEU A 94 3.96 0.63 2.55
N LEU A 95 4.43 1.39 1.57
CA LEU A 95 4.60 2.84 1.70
C LEU A 95 3.45 3.59 1.06
N TYR A 96 3.01 4.65 1.73
CA TYR A 96 1.93 5.51 1.26
C TYR A 96 2.26 6.98 1.52
N GLY A 97 1.58 7.89 0.80
CA GLY A 97 1.89 9.32 0.87
C GLY A 97 0.93 10.17 1.71
N THR A 98 -0.32 9.72 1.90
CA THR A 98 -1.31 10.52 2.62
C THR A 98 -0.90 10.77 4.07
N ARG A 99 -1.42 11.88 4.63
CA ARG A 99 -1.13 12.23 6.02
C ARG A 99 -1.90 11.38 7.03
N ASN A 100 -3.05 10.87 6.63
CA ASN A 100 -3.88 10.07 7.54
C ASN A 100 -3.32 8.66 7.66
N LYS A 101 -2.78 8.33 8.81
CA LYS A 101 -2.17 7.02 9.07
C LYS A 101 -3.19 5.91 9.28
N ASP A 102 -4.42 6.25 9.59
CA ASP A 102 -5.46 5.27 9.91
C ASP A 102 -6.41 4.99 8.75
N CYS A 103 -6.68 5.99 7.92
CA CYS A 103 -7.66 5.91 6.85
C CYS A 103 -6.99 6.05 5.48
N ASN A 104 -6.29 5.00 5.05
CA ASN A 104 -5.62 5.00 3.76
C ASN A 104 -5.61 3.60 3.16
N GLN A 105 -5.26 3.51 1.89
CA GLN A 105 -5.26 2.24 1.15
C GLN A 105 -4.23 1.23 1.67
N ALA A 106 -3.10 1.70 2.17
CA ALA A 106 -2.07 0.78 2.66
C ALA A 106 -2.56 0.01 3.89
N VAL A 107 -3.33 0.65 4.75
CA VAL A 107 -3.91 -0.01 5.93
C VAL A 107 -4.86 -1.13 5.50
N VAL A 108 -5.71 -0.85 4.51
CA VAL A 108 -6.65 -1.85 3.99
C VAL A 108 -5.90 -3.00 3.32
N LEU A 109 -4.91 -2.67 2.51
CA LEU A 109 -4.09 -3.68 1.84
C LEU A 109 -3.39 -4.57 2.86
N LEU A 110 -2.84 -3.96 3.90
CA LEU A 110 -2.15 -4.70 4.96
C LEU A 110 -3.08 -5.70 5.64
N GLU A 111 -4.30 -5.27 5.98
CA GLU A 111 -5.30 -6.16 6.58
C GLU A 111 -5.61 -7.33 5.65
N TYR A 112 -5.80 -7.04 4.37
CA TYR A 112 -6.12 -8.07 3.38
C TYR A 112 -4.98 -9.09 3.26
N ILE A 113 -3.74 -8.61 3.19
CA ILE A 113 -2.57 -9.48 3.10
C ILE A 113 -2.52 -10.42 4.30
N LYS A 114 -2.74 -9.90 5.50
CA LYS A 114 -2.70 -10.71 6.73
C LYS A 114 -3.79 -11.79 6.77
N GLN A 115 -4.86 -11.59 6.04
CA GLN A 115 -5.95 -12.58 5.95
C GLN A 115 -5.64 -13.70 4.97
N VAL A 116 -4.91 -13.41 3.89
CA VAL A 116 -4.73 -14.36 2.79
C VAL A 116 -3.33 -14.98 2.73
N VAL A 117 -2.39 -14.46 3.50
CA VAL A 117 -1.00 -14.95 3.50
C VAL A 117 -0.69 -15.72 4.77
#